data_bdf75d3f1da4a943838a54e3aff224f5
#
_entry.id   bdf75d3f1da4a943838a54e3aff224f5
#
_cell.length_a   1.000
_cell.length_b   1.000
_cell.length_c   1.000
_cell.angle_alpha   90.00
_cell.angle_beta   90.00
_cell.angle_gamma   90.00
#
_symmetry.space_group_name_H-M   'P 1'
#
loop_
_entity.id
_entity.type
_entity.pdbx_description
1 polymer ?
#
loop_
_entity_poly.entity_id
_entity_poly.type
_entity_poly.pdbx_seq_one_letter_code
_entity_poly.pdbx_strand_id
1 'polypeptide(L)'
;MRIQNKNSIRNLNRILEIVIFIAILLFLQLIAIETRAAYSVPAGPNLLYNYTEIPTPQSALIVNTSGGTITTMNLFGITQNPHWKAYVGNVSGKLALQDASTYTIYDWAISRVSGEVYATRNSVTPSWTNIRCANSSELSSEETFFNMSSADDDSISKTFNSTTHKSFFVGTKPISSSTCFATYTYIQNQSQSPSEEAKFQEIILSDGANLIFATLLENKSVGFNNQTYDFQMLLPESKLLSAPNTAYYFYLELT
;
A
#
# COMPACT_ATOMS: atom_id res chain seq x y z
N MET A 1 27.03 -68.77 -1.39
CA MET A 1 26.37 -67.89 -2.39
C MET A 1 24.95 -67.40 -2.02
N ARG A 2 24.38 -67.80 -0.88
CA ARG A 2 22.99 -67.39 -0.45
C ARG A 2 22.89 -66.15 0.45
N ILE A 3 24.00 -65.67 1.06
CA ILE A 3 23.99 -64.57 2.05
C ILE A 3 24.10 -63.20 1.37
N GLN A 4 24.78 -63.07 0.22
CA GLN A 4 24.90 -61.79 -0.49
C GLN A 4 23.58 -61.28 -1.07
N ASN A 5 22.68 -62.20 -1.48
CA ASN A 5 21.40 -61.81 -2.08
C ASN A 5 20.41 -61.20 -1.06
N LYS A 6 20.49 -61.57 0.23
CA LYS A 6 19.59 -61.11 1.27
C LYS A 6 19.87 -59.66 1.71
N ASN A 7 21.14 -59.24 1.66
CA ASN A 7 21.54 -57.86 1.97
C ASN A 7 21.21 -56.89 0.82
N SER A 8 21.32 -57.36 -0.42
CA SER A 8 20.94 -56.56 -1.60
C SER A 8 19.44 -56.29 -1.63
N ILE A 9 18.60 -57.29 -1.30
CA ILE A 9 17.12 -57.10 -1.22
C ILE A 9 16.74 -56.18 -0.07
N ARG A 10 17.40 -56.26 1.11
CA ARG A 10 17.15 -55.32 2.23
C ARG A 10 17.52 -53.88 1.88
N ASN A 11 18.62 -53.67 1.16
CA ASN A 11 19.01 -52.32 0.73
C ASN A 11 18.06 -51.77 -0.33
N LEU A 12 17.57 -52.60 -1.25
CA LEU A 12 16.59 -52.21 -2.27
C LEU A 12 15.25 -51.79 -1.62
N ASN A 13 14.77 -52.55 -0.62
CA ASN A 13 13.55 -52.19 0.12
C ASN A 13 13.70 -50.87 0.89
N ARG A 14 14.86 -50.64 1.52
CA ARG A 14 15.13 -49.34 2.21
C ARG A 14 15.16 -48.16 1.24
N ILE A 15 15.75 -48.33 0.07
CA ILE A 15 15.77 -47.30 -0.97
C ILE A 15 14.34 -47.02 -1.46
N LEU A 16 13.55 -48.08 -1.66
CA LEU A 16 12.16 -47.95 -2.06
C LEU A 16 11.31 -47.20 -1.00
N GLU A 17 11.49 -47.51 0.29
CA GLU A 17 10.83 -46.83 1.40
C GLU A 17 11.19 -45.35 1.44
N ILE A 18 12.46 -45.00 1.23
CA ILE A 18 12.94 -43.60 1.20
C ILE A 18 12.34 -42.85 0.01
N VAL A 19 12.30 -43.49 -1.17
CA VAL A 19 11.71 -42.88 -2.38
C VAL A 19 10.20 -42.64 -2.20
N ILE A 20 9.49 -43.60 -1.63
CA ILE A 20 8.05 -43.46 -1.32
C ILE A 20 7.84 -42.33 -0.29
N PHE A 21 8.67 -42.25 0.75
CA PHE A 21 8.57 -41.19 1.76
C PHE A 21 8.83 -39.79 1.18
N ILE A 22 9.83 -39.66 0.30
CA ILE A 22 10.13 -38.40 -0.42
C ILE A 22 8.97 -38.05 -1.38
N ALA A 23 8.41 -39.04 -2.08
CA ALA A 23 7.26 -38.81 -2.96
C ALA A 23 6.01 -38.36 -2.20
N ILE A 24 5.76 -38.92 -1.00
CA ILE A 24 4.66 -38.49 -0.12
C ILE A 24 4.90 -37.07 0.43
N LEU A 25 6.16 -36.75 0.80
CA LEU A 25 6.52 -35.38 1.25
C LEU A 25 6.34 -34.34 0.14
N LEU A 26 6.75 -34.66 -1.08
CA LEU A 26 6.54 -33.80 -2.26
C LEU A 26 5.06 -33.67 -2.60
N PHE A 27 4.28 -34.76 -2.47
CA PHE A 27 2.84 -34.73 -2.69
C PHE A 27 2.10 -33.91 -1.62
N LEU A 28 2.52 -33.98 -0.34
CA LEU A 28 2.02 -33.14 0.75
C LEU A 28 2.34 -31.66 0.54
N GLN A 29 3.50 -31.33 -0.02
CA GLN A 29 3.84 -29.94 -0.38
C GLN A 29 3.00 -29.42 -1.55
N LEU A 30 2.59 -30.29 -2.49
CA LEU A 30 1.68 -29.90 -3.58
C LEU A 30 0.23 -29.68 -3.09
N ILE A 31 -0.20 -30.35 -2.02
CA ILE A 31 -1.53 -30.17 -1.43
C ILE A 31 -1.59 -28.90 -0.54
N ALA A 32 -0.45 -28.40 -0.06
CA ALA A 32 -0.33 -27.15 0.66
C ALA A 32 -0.42 -25.90 -0.25
N ILE A 33 -0.86 -26.04 -1.51
CA ILE A 33 -1.38 -24.91 -2.28
C ILE A 33 -2.68 -24.52 -1.56
N GLU A 34 -2.58 -23.52 -0.68
CA GLU A 34 -3.73 -22.90 -0.07
C GLU A 34 -4.72 -22.57 -1.20
N THR A 35 -5.86 -23.24 -1.23
CA THR A 35 -7.03 -22.79 -1.98
C THR A 35 -7.53 -21.55 -1.29
N ARG A 36 -6.85 -20.41 -1.54
CA ARG A 36 -7.38 -19.13 -1.11
C ARG A 36 -8.72 -18.96 -1.81
N ALA A 37 -9.72 -18.55 -1.04
CA ALA A 37 -11.00 -18.14 -1.59
C ALA A 37 -10.73 -17.16 -2.74
N ALA A 38 -11.53 -17.19 -3.80
CA ALA A 38 -11.40 -16.28 -4.92
C ALA A 38 -11.39 -14.85 -4.36
N TYR A 39 -10.24 -14.17 -4.46
CA TYR A 39 -10.12 -12.78 -4.06
C TYR A 39 -11.05 -11.94 -4.91
N SER A 40 -11.75 -11.02 -4.28
CA SER A 40 -12.51 -10.02 -5.01
C SER A 40 -11.52 -9.10 -5.75
N VAL A 41 -11.84 -8.77 -6.99
CA VAL A 41 -11.10 -7.74 -7.72
C VAL A 41 -11.41 -6.39 -7.05
N PRO A 42 -10.42 -5.47 -6.88
CA PRO A 42 -10.69 -4.15 -6.33
C PRO A 42 -11.85 -3.45 -7.02
N ALA A 43 -12.79 -2.92 -6.26
CA ALA A 43 -14.02 -2.29 -6.74
C ALA A 43 -14.19 -0.88 -6.18
N GLY A 44 -14.97 -0.05 -6.85
CA GLY A 44 -15.29 1.30 -6.37
C GLY A 44 -16.09 1.24 -5.07
N PRO A 45 -15.62 1.88 -3.98
CA PRO A 45 -16.33 1.95 -2.71
C PRO A 45 -17.48 2.96 -2.73
N ASN A 46 -18.42 2.84 -1.80
CA ASN A 46 -19.37 3.90 -1.51
C ASN A 46 -18.75 4.88 -0.51
N LEU A 47 -18.77 6.17 -0.85
CA LEU A 47 -18.33 7.22 0.06
C LEU A 47 -19.44 7.47 1.10
N LEU A 48 -19.15 7.18 2.37
CA LEU A 48 -20.11 7.37 3.47
C LEU A 48 -20.06 8.78 4.04
N TYR A 49 -18.86 9.37 4.11
CA TYR A 49 -18.62 10.70 4.67
C TYR A 49 -17.30 11.26 4.14
N ASN A 50 -17.24 12.59 3.97
CA ASN A 50 -15.99 13.30 3.69
C ASN A 50 -15.97 14.63 4.47
N TYR A 51 -14.78 15.02 4.88
CA TYR A 51 -14.50 16.32 5.51
C TYR A 51 -13.08 16.73 5.14
N THR A 52 -12.88 18.00 4.81
CA THR A 52 -11.57 18.56 4.45
C THR A 52 -11.12 19.56 5.49
N GLU A 53 -9.95 19.33 6.08
CA GLU A 53 -9.32 20.26 7.01
C GLU A 53 -8.41 21.23 6.25
N ILE A 54 -8.52 22.51 6.57
CA ILE A 54 -7.67 23.56 6.02
C ILE A 54 -6.79 24.10 7.15
N PRO A 55 -5.45 24.05 7.02
CA PRO A 55 -4.55 24.54 8.05
C PRO A 55 -4.74 26.03 8.33
N THR A 56 -4.68 26.40 9.59
CA THR A 56 -4.73 27.81 10.00
C THR A 56 -3.33 28.44 9.87
N PRO A 57 -3.19 29.62 9.24
CA PRO A 57 -1.93 30.34 9.18
C PRO A 57 -1.41 30.65 10.58
N GLN A 58 -0.10 30.52 10.78
CA GLN A 58 0.53 30.90 12.04
C GLN A 58 0.64 32.42 12.15
N SER A 59 0.49 32.93 13.37
CA SER A 59 0.67 34.34 13.65
C SER A 59 2.13 34.79 13.56
N ALA A 60 2.38 36.04 13.28
CA ALA A 60 3.72 36.60 13.26
C ALA A 60 4.41 36.50 14.63
N LEU A 61 5.71 36.16 14.61
CA LEU A 61 6.57 36.25 15.79
C LEU A 61 6.93 37.72 16.04
N ILE A 62 6.78 38.15 17.27
CA ILE A 62 7.17 39.50 17.69
C ILE A 62 8.45 39.40 18.52
N VAL A 63 9.52 40.03 18.03
CA VAL A 63 10.78 40.20 18.77
C VAL A 63 11.07 41.66 18.87
N ASN A 64 11.24 42.16 20.12
CA ASN A 64 11.57 43.53 20.39
C ASN A 64 12.98 43.63 20.99
N THR A 65 13.79 44.56 20.48
CA THR A 65 15.15 44.82 20.96
C THR A 65 15.45 46.32 20.93
N SER A 66 16.46 46.75 21.66
CA SER A 66 16.86 48.15 21.72
C SER A 66 17.61 48.59 20.45
N GLY A 67 17.45 49.85 20.05
CA GLY A 67 18.26 50.44 18.98
C GLY A 67 19.76 50.37 19.30
N GLY A 68 20.59 50.15 18.27
CA GLY A 68 22.04 50.01 18.42
C GLY A 68 22.54 48.63 18.86
N THR A 69 21.65 47.63 18.93
CA THR A 69 22.00 46.24 19.24
C THR A 69 21.81 45.31 18.04
N ILE A 70 22.50 44.20 18.04
CA ILE A 70 22.33 43.13 17.06
C ILE A 70 21.74 41.92 17.77
N THR A 71 20.60 41.44 17.28
CA THR A 71 19.95 40.21 17.78
C THR A 71 20.14 39.07 16.81
N THR A 72 20.77 37.98 17.23
CA THR A 72 20.87 36.76 16.45
C THR A 72 19.61 35.92 16.65
N MET A 73 19.00 35.48 15.57
CA MET A 73 17.78 34.67 15.58
C MET A 73 17.97 33.40 14.75
N ASN A 74 17.55 32.28 15.30
CA ASN A 74 17.38 31.03 14.57
C ASN A 74 15.88 30.80 14.38
N LEU A 75 15.44 30.75 13.12
CA LEU A 75 14.03 30.61 12.78
C LEU A 75 13.78 29.25 12.13
N PHE A 76 12.69 28.64 12.52
CA PHE A 76 12.18 27.40 11.91
C PHE A 76 10.73 27.65 11.47
N GLY A 77 10.40 27.25 10.26
CA GLY A 77 9.05 27.40 9.71
C GLY A 77 8.57 26.11 9.05
N ILE A 78 7.28 25.87 9.16
CA ILE A 78 6.59 24.81 8.43
C ILE A 78 5.67 25.48 7.41
N THR A 79 5.83 25.12 6.13
CA THR A 79 4.98 25.59 5.05
C THR A 79 4.17 24.42 4.52
N GLN A 80 2.87 24.65 4.30
CA GLN A 80 2.01 23.65 3.67
C GLN A 80 2.52 23.34 2.26
N ASN A 81 2.52 22.05 1.93
CA ASN A 81 2.92 21.58 0.62
C ASN A 81 1.67 21.42 -0.28
N PRO A 82 1.47 22.30 -1.29
CA PRO A 82 0.31 22.21 -2.17
C PRO A 82 0.44 21.11 -3.24
N HIS A 83 1.59 20.47 -3.36
CA HIS A 83 1.87 19.44 -4.37
C HIS A 83 1.42 18.04 -3.93
N TRP A 84 0.88 17.94 -2.73
CA TRP A 84 0.39 16.69 -2.17
C TRP A 84 -0.96 16.86 -1.50
N LYS A 85 -1.78 15.82 -1.63
CA LYS A 85 -3.05 15.65 -0.90
C LYS A 85 -2.91 14.46 0.02
N ALA A 86 -3.53 14.52 1.18
CA ALA A 86 -3.61 13.38 2.08
C ALA A 86 -5.08 12.96 2.26
N TYR A 87 -5.28 11.66 2.29
CA TYR A 87 -6.57 11.04 2.58
C TYR A 87 -6.40 10.08 3.75
N VAL A 88 -7.27 10.19 4.73
CA VAL A 88 -7.28 9.33 5.90
C VAL A 88 -8.71 8.91 6.19
N GLY A 89 -8.89 7.71 6.70
CA GLY A 89 -10.25 7.29 7.00
C GLY A 89 -10.35 5.89 7.57
N ASN A 90 -11.60 5.54 7.82
CA ASN A 90 -11.99 4.22 8.27
C ASN A 90 -12.75 3.50 7.16
N VAL A 91 -12.52 2.21 7.09
CA VAL A 91 -13.16 1.32 6.14
C VAL A 91 -14.11 0.41 6.91
N SER A 92 -15.29 0.22 6.37
CA SER A 92 -16.24 -0.78 6.85
C SER A 92 -16.77 -1.56 5.67
N GLY A 93 -17.09 -2.81 5.90
CA GLY A 93 -17.64 -3.64 4.85
C GLY A 93 -18.22 -4.92 5.41
N LYS A 94 -18.72 -5.73 4.50
CA LYS A 94 -19.23 -7.07 4.79
C LYS A 94 -18.93 -7.97 3.59
N LEU A 95 -18.73 -9.24 3.85
CA LEU A 95 -18.74 -10.24 2.80
C LEU A 95 -20.20 -10.58 2.51
N ALA A 96 -20.59 -10.58 1.26
CA ALA A 96 -21.96 -10.85 0.88
C ALA A 96 -22.03 -11.86 -0.28
N LEU A 97 -23.00 -12.75 -0.23
CA LEU A 97 -23.35 -13.60 -1.35
C LEU A 97 -24.53 -12.96 -2.08
N GLN A 98 -24.27 -12.47 -3.28
CA GLN A 98 -25.22 -11.69 -4.08
C GLN A 98 -25.41 -12.32 -5.45
N ASP A 99 -26.57 -12.07 -6.05
CA ASP A 99 -26.83 -12.36 -7.45
C ASP A 99 -26.32 -11.23 -8.39
N ALA A 100 -26.50 -11.40 -9.70
CA ALA A 100 -26.09 -10.41 -10.71
C ALA A 100 -26.86 -9.07 -10.61
N SER A 101 -27.98 -9.04 -9.90
CA SER A 101 -28.79 -7.85 -9.65
C SER A 101 -28.54 -7.23 -8.27
N THR A 102 -27.49 -7.67 -7.59
CA THR A 102 -27.06 -7.22 -6.25
C THR A 102 -28.00 -7.58 -5.09
N TYR A 103 -28.94 -8.51 -5.28
CA TYR A 103 -29.73 -9.04 -4.18
C TYR A 103 -28.90 -9.97 -3.33
N THR A 104 -28.81 -9.67 -2.03
CA THR A 104 -28.03 -10.43 -1.06
C THR A 104 -28.85 -11.57 -0.47
N ILE A 105 -28.37 -12.81 -0.58
CA ILE A 105 -28.99 -13.96 0.10
C ILE A 105 -28.47 -14.12 1.53
N TYR A 106 -27.19 -13.76 1.77
CA TYR A 106 -26.57 -13.78 3.09
C TYR A 106 -25.36 -12.86 3.14
N ASP A 107 -25.04 -12.32 4.31
CA ASP A 107 -23.83 -11.55 4.53
C ASP A 107 -23.14 -11.90 5.85
N TRP A 108 -21.83 -11.62 5.90
CA TRP A 108 -20.99 -11.84 7.07
C TRP A 108 -20.34 -10.51 7.46
N ALA A 109 -20.48 -10.16 8.74
CA ALA A 109 -19.79 -9.00 9.28
C ALA A 109 -18.26 -9.23 9.28
N ILE A 110 -17.51 -8.26 8.80
CA ILE A 110 -16.05 -8.25 8.88
C ILE A 110 -15.68 -7.71 10.26
N SER A 111 -15.05 -8.54 11.09
CA SER A 111 -14.63 -8.17 12.44
C SER A 111 -13.31 -7.42 12.48
N ARG A 112 -12.45 -7.64 11.49
CA ARG A 112 -11.16 -6.96 11.27
C ARG A 112 -11.09 -6.52 9.83
N VAL A 113 -10.73 -5.27 9.64
CA VAL A 113 -10.51 -4.73 8.30
C VAL A 113 -9.10 -5.13 7.86
N SER A 114 -9.01 -5.77 6.71
CA SER A 114 -7.76 -6.09 6.01
C SER A 114 -7.98 -5.98 4.52
N GLY A 115 -6.90 -5.74 3.78
CA GLY A 115 -6.92 -5.48 2.35
C GLY A 115 -6.26 -4.16 2.02
N GLU A 116 -6.67 -3.52 0.94
CA GLU A 116 -6.01 -2.34 0.40
C GLU A 116 -7.01 -1.28 -0.10
N VAL A 117 -6.60 -0.01 0.00
CA VAL A 117 -7.23 1.10 -0.71
C VAL A 117 -6.30 1.52 -1.84
N TYR A 118 -6.86 1.64 -3.03
CA TYR A 118 -6.14 2.07 -4.23
C TYR A 118 -6.67 3.40 -4.72
N ALA A 119 -5.79 4.21 -5.31
CA ALA A 119 -6.16 5.45 -5.98
C ALA A 119 -5.37 5.62 -7.29
N THR A 120 -6.06 6.07 -8.33
CA THR A 120 -5.44 6.45 -9.60
C THR A 120 -6.11 7.71 -10.15
N ARG A 121 -5.37 8.52 -10.91
CA ARG A 121 -5.94 9.71 -11.56
C ARG A 121 -6.70 9.39 -12.86
N ASN A 122 -6.60 8.17 -13.36
CA ASN A 122 -7.29 7.78 -14.58
C ASN A 122 -8.71 7.30 -14.26
N SER A 123 -9.69 7.79 -15.02
CA SER A 123 -11.10 7.36 -14.90
C SER A 123 -11.37 5.96 -15.44
N VAL A 124 -10.45 5.42 -16.24
CA VAL A 124 -10.56 4.04 -16.73
C VAL A 124 -10.13 3.09 -15.61
N THR A 125 -10.95 2.08 -15.37
CA THR A 125 -10.64 1.03 -14.37
C THR A 125 -9.32 0.36 -14.71
N PRO A 126 -8.38 0.26 -13.75
CA PRO A 126 -7.11 -0.42 -13.94
C PRO A 126 -7.27 -1.88 -14.37
N SER A 127 -6.29 -2.38 -15.12
CA SER A 127 -6.19 -3.80 -15.43
C SER A 127 -5.61 -4.57 -14.24
N TRP A 128 -6.45 -4.96 -13.29
CA TRP A 128 -6.05 -5.61 -12.05
C TRP A 128 -5.26 -6.92 -12.26
N THR A 129 -5.45 -7.59 -13.39
CA THR A 129 -4.69 -8.80 -13.76
C THR A 129 -3.26 -8.51 -14.19
N ASN A 130 -2.96 -7.28 -14.62
CA ASN A 130 -1.65 -6.84 -15.10
C ASN A 130 -0.86 -6.05 -14.06
N ILE A 131 -1.36 -5.99 -12.83
CA ILE A 131 -0.72 -5.23 -11.74
C ILE A 131 0.69 -5.76 -11.45
N ARG A 132 1.60 -4.82 -11.27
CA ARG A 132 3.01 -5.01 -10.87
C ARG A 132 3.53 -3.79 -10.13
N CYS A 133 4.73 -3.87 -9.59
CA CYS A 133 5.41 -2.67 -9.10
C CYS A 133 5.62 -1.66 -10.23
N ALA A 134 5.43 -0.39 -9.95
CA ALA A 134 5.83 0.68 -10.85
C ALA A 134 7.36 0.72 -11.01
N ASN A 135 7.82 1.12 -12.17
CA ASN A 135 9.24 1.32 -12.43
C ASN A 135 9.62 2.82 -12.42
N SER A 136 10.92 3.11 -12.40
CA SER A 136 11.40 4.50 -12.32
C SER A 136 10.97 5.38 -13.49
N SER A 137 10.81 4.83 -14.70
CA SER A 137 10.35 5.63 -15.85
C SER A 137 8.86 6.00 -15.73
N GLU A 138 8.05 5.13 -15.12
CA GLU A 138 6.64 5.44 -14.82
C GLU A 138 6.51 6.52 -13.76
N LEU A 139 7.35 6.46 -12.70
CA LEU A 139 7.42 7.53 -11.70
C LEU A 139 7.83 8.87 -12.35
N SER A 140 8.87 8.88 -13.19
CA SER A 140 9.31 10.09 -13.88
C SER A 140 8.25 10.65 -14.83
N SER A 141 7.48 9.79 -15.48
CA SER A 141 6.35 10.21 -16.33
C SER A 141 5.25 10.87 -15.51
N GLU A 142 4.95 10.34 -14.33
CA GLU A 142 3.97 10.88 -13.41
C GLU A 142 4.46 12.21 -12.79
N GLU A 143 5.73 12.31 -12.40
CA GLU A 143 6.36 13.57 -11.98
C GLU A 143 6.24 14.64 -13.07
N THR A 144 6.52 14.28 -14.33
CA THR A 144 6.38 15.19 -15.46
C THR A 144 4.93 15.67 -15.62
N PHE A 145 3.95 14.78 -15.47
CA PHE A 145 2.52 15.13 -15.51
C PHE A 145 2.15 16.16 -14.44
N PHE A 146 2.67 16.02 -13.23
CA PHE A 146 2.47 16.96 -12.12
C PHE A 146 3.38 18.18 -12.15
N ASN A 147 4.17 18.33 -13.20
CA ASN A 147 5.19 19.39 -13.34
C ASN A 147 6.19 19.39 -12.17
N MET A 148 6.50 18.22 -11.65
CA MET A 148 7.55 17.96 -10.66
C MET A 148 8.83 17.54 -11.36
N SER A 149 9.96 17.86 -10.76
CA SER A 149 11.27 17.34 -11.14
C SER A 149 11.74 16.31 -10.11
N SER A 150 12.43 15.27 -10.53
CA SER A 150 13.08 14.33 -9.61
C SER A 150 14.12 14.99 -8.67
N ALA A 151 14.55 16.22 -8.99
CA ALA A 151 15.40 17.04 -8.12
C ALA A 151 14.62 17.74 -7.00
N ASP A 152 13.31 17.92 -7.14
CA ASP A 152 12.48 18.55 -6.11
C ASP A 152 12.47 17.68 -4.83
N ASP A 153 12.55 18.32 -3.66
CA ASP A 153 12.61 17.61 -2.39
C ASP A 153 11.30 16.88 -2.06
N ASP A 154 10.21 17.31 -2.67
CA ASP A 154 8.87 16.76 -2.56
C ASP A 154 8.41 16.00 -3.81
N SER A 155 9.34 15.53 -4.65
CA SER A 155 9.03 14.70 -5.81
C SER A 155 8.48 13.33 -5.41
N ILE A 156 7.79 12.65 -6.35
CA ILE A 156 7.24 11.31 -6.10
C ILE A 156 8.39 10.33 -5.78
N SER A 157 9.47 10.37 -6.54
CA SER A 157 10.61 9.47 -6.34
C SER A 157 11.36 9.71 -5.02
N LYS A 158 11.35 10.94 -4.48
CA LYS A 158 11.94 11.21 -3.15
C LYS A 158 10.98 10.90 -2.01
N THR A 159 9.68 10.98 -2.24
CA THR A 159 8.67 10.62 -1.26
C THR A 159 8.56 9.11 -1.12
N PHE A 160 8.56 8.37 -2.23
CA PHE A 160 8.53 6.92 -2.28
C PHE A 160 9.93 6.34 -2.49
N ASN A 161 10.82 6.64 -1.56
CA ASN A 161 12.26 6.36 -1.67
C ASN A 161 12.70 5.04 -1.01
N SER A 162 11.78 4.30 -0.42
CA SER A 162 12.00 2.96 0.13
C SER A 162 11.45 1.88 -0.79
N THR A 163 11.95 0.66 -0.64
CA THR A 163 11.32 -0.52 -1.23
C THR A 163 10.82 -1.49 -0.17
N THR A 164 11.03 -1.21 1.12
CA THR A 164 10.60 -2.10 2.20
C THR A 164 9.09 -2.00 2.39
N HIS A 165 8.36 -3.08 2.22
CA HIS A 165 6.92 -3.17 2.48
C HIS A 165 6.51 -4.62 2.69
N LYS A 166 5.36 -4.87 3.32
CA LYS A 166 4.76 -6.19 3.44
C LYS A 166 4.39 -6.77 2.08
N SER A 167 4.37 -8.09 1.98
CA SER A 167 3.71 -8.76 0.85
C SER A 167 2.19 -8.64 0.99
N PHE A 168 1.51 -8.50 -0.14
CA PHE A 168 0.06 -8.42 -0.22
C PHE A 168 -0.43 -8.95 -1.57
N PHE A 169 -1.73 -8.97 -1.78
CA PHE A 169 -2.34 -9.40 -3.04
C PHE A 169 -3.17 -8.26 -3.62
N VAL A 170 -3.22 -8.19 -4.93
CA VAL A 170 -4.19 -7.38 -5.67
C VAL A 170 -5.05 -8.37 -6.46
N GLY A 171 -6.25 -8.61 -6.02
CA GLY A 171 -7.04 -9.75 -6.49
C GLY A 171 -6.29 -11.06 -6.27
N THR A 172 -6.01 -11.77 -7.35
CA THR A 172 -5.21 -13.00 -7.33
C THR A 172 -3.71 -12.78 -7.53
N LYS A 173 -3.29 -11.54 -7.79
CA LYS A 173 -1.90 -11.21 -8.15
C LYS A 173 -1.08 -10.96 -6.88
N PRO A 174 -0.05 -11.78 -6.59
CA PRO A 174 0.83 -11.52 -5.45
C PRO A 174 1.80 -10.37 -5.74
N ILE A 175 1.97 -9.49 -4.77
CA ILE A 175 3.03 -8.49 -4.70
C ILE A 175 3.97 -8.92 -3.58
N SER A 176 5.20 -9.28 -3.95
CA SER A 176 6.19 -9.75 -2.99
C SER A 176 6.65 -8.61 -2.09
N SER A 177 7.02 -8.93 -0.84
CA SER A 177 7.57 -7.93 0.08
C SER A 177 8.84 -7.29 -0.47
N SER A 178 9.06 -6.05 -0.15
CA SER A 178 10.28 -5.30 -0.43
C SER A 178 10.66 -5.21 -1.92
N THR A 179 9.65 -5.14 -2.82
CA THR A 179 9.88 -5.09 -4.28
C THR A 179 9.44 -3.80 -4.95
N CYS A 180 8.46 -3.10 -4.39
CA CYS A 180 7.88 -1.90 -4.98
C CYS A 180 8.34 -0.63 -4.26
N PHE A 181 8.30 0.51 -4.93
CA PHE A 181 8.51 1.81 -4.30
C PHE A 181 7.43 2.04 -3.23
N ALA A 182 7.87 2.44 -2.04
CA ALA A 182 7.02 2.59 -0.88
C ALA A 182 7.39 3.82 -0.03
N THR A 183 6.41 4.30 0.72
CA THR A 183 6.56 5.30 1.77
C THR A 183 5.71 4.92 2.98
N TYR A 184 5.88 5.63 4.10
CA TYR A 184 5.16 5.41 5.36
C TYR A 184 4.68 6.74 5.88
N THR A 185 3.38 6.90 6.05
CA THR A 185 2.84 8.11 6.63
C THR A 185 3.11 8.15 8.15
N TYR A 186 3.03 9.32 8.73
CA TYR A 186 3.38 9.53 10.13
C TYR A 186 2.40 8.86 11.09
N ILE A 187 2.91 8.48 12.26
CA ILE A 187 2.15 8.06 13.44
C ILE A 187 2.46 9.04 14.56
N GLN A 188 1.42 9.56 15.23
CA GLN A 188 1.60 10.46 16.39
C GLN A 188 2.56 11.63 16.11
N ASN A 189 2.45 12.20 14.91
CA ASN A 189 3.32 13.29 14.44
C ASN A 189 4.82 12.90 14.36
N GLN A 190 5.13 11.61 14.25
CA GLN A 190 6.49 11.10 14.11
C GLN A 190 6.63 10.30 12.83
N SER A 191 7.77 10.48 12.14
CA SER A 191 8.13 9.66 10.98
C SER A 191 8.40 8.22 11.41
N GLN A 192 8.12 7.28 10.50
CA GLN A 192 8.44 5.86 10.68
C GLN A 192 9.74 5.51 9.96
N SER A 193 10.49 4.57 10.51
CA SER A 193 11.60 3.95 9.79
C SER A 193 11.09 2.88 8.83
N PRO A 194 11.74 2.68 7.66
CA PRO A 194 11.41 1.61 6.73
C PRO A 194 11.40 0.24 7.41
N SER A 195 10.25 -0.43 7.40
CA SER A 195 10.06 -1.75 7.98
C SER A 195 8.83 -2.42 7.38
N GLU A 196 8.84 -3.74 7.22
CA GLU A 196 7.63 -4.51 6.87
C GLU A 196 6.56 -4.45 7.97
N GLU A 197 6.93 -4.06 9.20
CA GLU A 197 6.01 -3.85 10.33
C GLU A 197 5.53 -2.40 10.47
N ALA A 198 6.03 -1.48 9.62
CA ALA A 198 5.56 -0.10 9.61
C ALA A 198 4.07 -0.05 9.32
N LYS A 199 3.38 0.91 9.94
CA LYS A 199 1.95 1.14 9.72
C LYS A 199 1.72 2.08 8.54
N PHE A 200 0.52 2.00 7.95
CA PHE A 200 0.12 2.88 6.86
C PHE A 200 1.17 2.93 5.75
N GLN A 201 1.59 1.73 5.31
CA GLN A 201 2.50 1.59 4.17
C GLN A 201 1.74 1.97 2.90
N GLU A 202 2.35 2.83 2.10
CA GLU A 202 1.83 3.20 0.79
C GLU A 202 2.83 2.78 -0.28
N ILE A 203 2.33 2.11 -1.31
CA ILE A 203 3.11 1.44 -2.35
C ILE A 203 2.65 1.95 -3.72
N ILE A 204 3.60 2.11 -4.66
CA ILE A 204 3.27 2.49 -6.02
C ILE A 204 3.28 1.28 -6.93
N LEU A 205 2.12 1.04 -7.54
CA LEU A 205 1.87 -0.02 -8.51
C LEU A 205 1.62 0.56 -9.90
N SER A 206 1.64 -0.30 -10.91
CA SER A 206 1.29 0.02 -12.29
C SER A 206 0.60 -1.16 -12.95
N ASP A 207 -0.37 -0.89 -13.81
CA ASP A 207 -0.94 -1.86 -14.75
C ASP A 207 -0.31 -1.78 -16.15
N GLY A 208 0.73 -0.95 -16.30
CA GLY A 208 1.42 -0.65 -17.57
C GLY A 208 0.89 0.59 -18.30
N ALA A 209 -0.29 1.07 -17.95
CA ALA A 209 -0.90 2.29 -18.50
C ALA A 209 -1.15 3.36 -17.42
N ASN A 210 -1.45 2.91 -16.20
CA ASN A 210 -1.82 3.76 -15.08
C ASN A 210 -0.86 3.56 -13.92
N LEU A 211 -0.49 4.66 -13.26
CA LEU A 211 0.11 4.61 -11.95
C LEU A 211 -0.99 4.48 -10.90
N ILE A 212 -0.80 3.60 -9.92
CA ILE A 212 -1.78 3.28 -8.90
C ILE A 212 -1.10 3.36 -7.54
N PHE A 213 -1.59 4.24 -6.70
CA PHE A 213 -1.18 4.36 -5.31
C PHE A 213 -2.00 3.37 -4.49
N ALA A 214 -1.34 2.55 -3.69
CA ALA A 214 -1.98 1.52 -2.89
C ALA A 214 -1.56 1.68 -1.43
N THR A 215 -2.50 1.79 -0.50
CA THR A 215 -2.21 1.77 0.93
C THR A 215 -2.78 0.51 1.57
N LEU A 216 -1.96 -0.14 2.41
CA LEU A 216 -2.37 -1.32 3.15
C LEU A 216 -3.29 -0.92 4.29
N LEU A 217 -4.41 -1.65 4.46
CA LEU A 217 -5.36 -1.38 5.53
C LEU A 217 -4.79 -1.80 6.88
N GLU A 218 -5.01 -0.94 7.86
CA GLU A 218 -4.68 -1.17 9.27
C GLU A 218 -5.98 -1.18 10.07
N ASN A 219 -6.20 -2.14 10.92
CA ASN A 219 -7.42 -2.22 11.69
C ASN A 219 -7.38 -1.24 12.88
N LYS A 220 -7.90 -0.02 12.69
CA LYS A 220 -7.98 1.05 13.70
C LYS A 220 -6.64 1.36 14.37
N SER A 221 -5.60 1.49 13.56
CA SER A 221 -4.27 1.90 14.03
C SER A 221 -4.22 3.40 14.33
N VAL A 222 -3.40 3.77 15.32
CA VAL A 222 -3.17 5.18 15.65
C VAL A 222 -2.45 5.86 14.49
N GLY A 223 -3.04 6.94 13.97
CA GLY A 223 -2.53 7.68 12.84
C GLY A 223 -1.74 8.93 13.22
N PHE A 224 -1.55 9.81 12.25
CA PHE A 224 -0.70 11.00 12.34
C PHE A 224 -1.05 11.96 13.49
N ASN A 225 -2.33 12.10 13.83
CA ASN A 225 -2.88 13.06 14.80
C ASN A 225 -3.39 12.41 16.10
N ASN A 226 -2.93 11.22 16.45
CA ASN A 226 -3.37 10.41 17.60
C ASN A 226 -4.82 9.88 17.51
N GLN A 227 -5.53 10.08 16.41
CA GLN A 227 -6.80 9.40 16.15
C GLN A 227 -6.53 8.05 15.48
N THR A 228 -7.52 7.17 15.47
CA THR A 228 -7.40 5.85 14.83
C THR A 228 -7.99 5.87 13.43
N TYR A 229 -7.24 5.28 12.49
CA TYR A 229 -7.64 5.14 11.10
C TYR A 229 -7.37 3.73 10.60
N ASP A 230 -8.07 3.35 9.55
CA ASP A 230 -7.79 2.11 8.82
C ASP A 230 -6.84 2.35 7.66
N PHE A 231 -6.76 3.58 7.13
CA PHE A 231 -5.77 3.94 6.11
C PHE A 231 -5.33 5.41 6.21
N GLN A 232 -4.14 5.67 5.72
CA GLN A 232 -3.60 6.99 5.40
C GLN A 232 -2.93 6.89 4.03
N MET A 233 -3.15 7.86 3.16
CA MET A 233 -2.69 7.86 1.78
C MET A 233 -2.26 9.26 1.36
N LEU A 234 -1.16 9.36 0.61
CA LEU A 234 -0.64 10.58 -0.01
C LEU A 234 -0.81 10.50 -1.52
N LEU A 235 -1.42 11.50 -2.12
CA LEU A 235 -1.60 11.56 -3.57
C LEU A 235 -1.01 12.86 -4.11
N PRO A 236 -0.22 12.81 -5.21
CA PRO A 236 0.41 14.00 -5.76
C PRO A 236 -0.59 14.96 -6.39
N GLU A 237 -0.25 16.23 -6.42
CA GLU A 237 -0.99 17.30 -7.06
C GLU A 237 -0.07 18.13 -7.95
N SER A 238 -0.64 18.82 -8.93
CA SER A 238 0.13 19.64 -9.84
C SER A 238 0.90 20.75 -9.10
N LYS A 239 2.17 20.92 -9.42
CA LYS A 239 3.01 22.02 -8.95
C LYS A 239 2.56 23.38 -9.52
N LEU A 240 1.76 23.39 -10.58
CA LEU A 240 1.21 24.60 -11.16
C LEU A 240 -0.04 25.01 -10.39
N LEU A 241 0.02 26.09 -9.64
CA LEU A 241 -1.12 26.62 -8.88
C LEU A 241 -2.31 27.02 -9.75
N SER A 242 -2.10 27.21 -11.05
CA SER A 242 -3.15 27.50 -12.04
C SER A 242 -3.78 26.25 -12.65
N ALA A 243 -3.24 25.08 -12.38
CA ALA A 243 -3.83 23.83 -12.87
C ALA A 243 -5.10 23.50 -12.09
N PRO A 244 -6.10 22.87 -12.71
CA PRO A 244 -7.25 22.36 -11.97
C PRO A 244 -6.81 21.25 -11.02
N ASN A 245 -7.51 21.11 -9.90
CA ASN A 245 -7.27 20.04 -8.96
C ASN A 245 -7.41 18.67 -9.63
N THR A 246 -6.45 17.79 -9.38
CA THR A 246 -6.47 16.43 -9.92
C THR A 246 -7.55 15.60 -9.23
N ALA A 247 -8.42 14.99 -10.02
CA ALA A 247 -9.38 14.01 -9.53
C ALA A 247 -8.69 12.64 -9.36
N TYR A 248 -9.05 11.94 -8.30
CA TYR A 248 -8.62 10.57 -8.07
C TYR A 248 -9.81 9.65 -7.96
N TYR A 249 -9.66 8.46 -8.53
CA TYR A 249 -10.63 7.38 -8.53
C TYR A 249 -10.16 6.32 -7.53
N PHE A 250 -10.97 6.06 -6.52
CA PHE A 250 -10.65 5.15 -5.44
C PHE A 250 -11.26 3.77 -5.67
N TYR A 251 -10.50 2.76 -5.28
CA TYR A 251 -10.94 1.37 -5.26
C TYR A 251 -10.59 0.76 -3.90
N LEU A 252 -11.38 -0.23 -3.49
CA LEU A 252 -11.22 -0.92 -2.22
C LEU A 252 -11.21 -2.41 -2.47
N GLU A 253 -10.30 -3.10 -1.84
CA GLU A 253 -10.28 -4.55 -1.73
C GLU A 253 -10.30 -4.93 -0.26
N LEU A 254 -11.20 -5.85 0.10
CA LEU A 254 -11.32 -6.40 1.45
C LEU A 254 -10.98 -7.89 1.41
N THR A 255 -10.11 -8.33 2.32
CA THR A 255 -9.59 -9.71 2.36
C THR A 255 -9.81 -10.36 3.73
#